data_e507be00b3738844014d96dd3895c907
#
_entry.id   e507be00b3738844014d96dd3895c907
#
_cell.length_a   1.000
_cell.length_b   1.000
_cell.length_c   1.000
_cell.angle_alpha   90.00
_cell.angle_beta   90.00
_cell.angle_gamma   90.00
#
_symmetry.space_group_name_H-M   'P 1'
#
loop_
_entity.id
_entity.type
_entity.pdbx_description
1 polymer ?
#
loop_
_entity_poly.entity_id
_entity_poly.type
_entity_poly.pdbx_seq_one_letter_code
_entity_poly.pdbx_strand_id
1 'polypeptide(L)'
;MITPQRMSEFEKNKIIDMFSKLNQDLTSSIIKKLQQNEDISSFTKAQMRVLARQGGKEVFNEALNKVNGLSRERKKQLLQLFEELQNEQMKGYKETYEAKGLEYEISQEVQTLVDSIYRRTNKDLKNMTRSIAFSSKTTYINALDDLYTKVASGSFDYSSAMKSTINALAEKGITLKDSAGRNTSLETAVKRNLMTSLTQTANDIAKQVGDEIGANCVVIGHTPYCRPTHRVIDGVVMSLDKFKKYEYLTEEPNCYHIVNY
;
A
#
# COMPACT_ATOMS: atom_id res chain seq x y z
N MET A 1 -23.71 -2.57 -7.02
CA MET A 1 -23.05 -2.34 -5.72
C MET A 1 -21.86 -3.26 -5.60
N ILE A 2 -20.74 -2.73 -5.11
CA ILE A 2 -19.52 -3.52 -4.90
C ILE A 2 -19.73 -4.51 -3.76
N THR A 3 -19.23 -5.73 -3.94
CA THR A 3 -19.21 -6.78 -2.92
C THR A 3 -17.82 -6.92 -2.31
N PRO A 4 -17.65 -7.52 -1.13
CA PRO A 4 -16.33 -7.82 -0.58
C PRO A 4 -15.45 -8.68 -1.49
N GLN A 5 -16.06 -9.61 -2.25
CA GLN A 5 -15.34 -10.40 -3.26
C GLN A 5 -14.79 -9.50 -4.38
N ARG A 6 -15.63 -8.61 -4.92
CA ARG A 6 -15.20 -7.67 -5.96
C ARG A 6 -14.14 -6.71 -5.43
N MET A 7 -14.28 -6.24 -4.18
CA MET A 7 -13.24 -5.44 -3.53
C MET A 7 -11.90 -6.19 -3.47
N SER A 8 -11.90 -7.49 -3.21
CA SER A 8 -10.68 -8.28 -3.21
C SER A 8 -10.00 -8.41 -4.58
N GLU A 9 -10.76 -8.27 -5.67
CA GLU A 9 -10.18 -8.29 -7.03
C GLU A 9 -9.36 -7.03 -7.32
N PHE A 10 -9.72 -5.89 -6.71
CA PHE A 10 -8.91 -4.66 -6.77
C PHE A 10 -7.52 -4.83 -6.13
N GLU A 11 -7.29 -5.88 -5.33
CA GLU A 11 -5.94 -6.22 -4.85
C GLU A 11 -4.98 -6.61 -5.99
N LYS A 12 -5.51 -7.09 -7.12
CA LYS A 12 -4.74 -7.48 -8.31
C LYS A 12 -4.68 -6.32 -9.31
N ASN A 13 -4.17 -5.16 -8.88
CA ASN A 13 -4.09 -3.98 -9.72
C ASN A 13 -2.66 -3.64 -10.12
N LYS A 14 -2.53 -2.91 -11.24
CA LYS A 14 -1.24 -2.52 -11.80
C LYS A 14 -0.38 -1.68 -10.86
N ILE A 15 -0.96 -0.95 -9.91
CA ILE A 15 -0.19 -0.14 -8.97
C ILE A 15 0.61 -1.04 -8.03
N ILE A 16 0.00 -2.10 -7.51
CA ILE A 16 0.69 -3.07 -6.64
C ILE A 16 1.81 -3.75 -7.42
N ASP A 17 1.55 -4.18 -8.66
CA ASP A 17 2.57 -4.80 -9.53
C ASP A 17 3.74 -3.84 -9.82
N MET A 18 3.46 -2.55 -10.05
CA MET A 18 4.49 -1.53 -10.24
C MET A 18 5.42 -1.42 -9.02
N PHE A 19 4.87 -1.45 -7.81
CA PHE A 19 5.67 -1.37 -6.59
C PHE A 19 6.36 -2.69 -6.24
N SER A 20 5.79 -3.84 -6.60
CA SER A 20 6.44 -5.15 -6.53
C SER A 20 7.69 -5.17 -7.41
N LYS A 21 7.55 -4.78 -8.68
CA LYS A 21 8.67 -4.66 -9.61
C LYS A 21 9.72 -3.65 -9.14
N LEU A 22 9.29 -2.50 -8.64
CA LEU A 22 10.19 -1.51 -8.05
C LEU A 22 11.01 -2.11 -6.90
N ASN A 23 10.39 -2.89 -6.02
CA ASN A 23 11.09 -3.55 -4.91
C ASN A 23 12.18 -4.51 -5.42
N GLN A 24 11.86 -5.32 -6.42
CA GLN A 24 12.81 -6.22 -7.08
C GLN A 24 13.97 -5.45 -7.74
N ASP A 25 13.67 -4.38 -8.47
CA ASP A 25 14.65 -3.54 -9.16
C ASP A 25 15.59 -2.84 -8.17
N LEU A 26 15.06 -2.34 -7.05
CA LEU A 26 15.86 -1.70 -6.01
C LEU A 26 16.71 -2.71 -5.24
N THR A 27 16.18 -3.87 -4.92
CA THR A 27 16.92 -4.96 -4.27
C THR A 27 18.07 -5.42 -5.15
N SER A 28 17.81 -5.63 -6.45
CA SER A 28 18.84 -5.99 -7.43
C SER A 28 19.93 -4.92 -7.57
N SER A 29 19.55 -3.64 -7.54
CA SER A 29 20.51 -2.53 -7.56
C SER A 29 21.41 -2.52 -6.30
N ILE A 30 20.83 -2.79 -5.12
CA ILE A 30 21.60 -2.90 -3.87
C ILE A 30 22.57 -4.07 -3.91
N ILE A 31 22.12 -5.25 -4.37
CA ILE A 31 22.96 -6.43 -4.53
C ILE A 31 24.13 -6.14 -5.48
N LYS A 32 23.85 -5.56 -6.65
CA LYS A 32 24.86 -5.18 -7.63
C LYS A 32 25.87 -4.19 -7.03
N LYS A 33 25.39 -3.22 -6.24
CA LYS A 33 26.26 -2.25 -5.58
C LYS A 33 27.16 -2.89 -4.53
N LEU A 34 26.66 -3.87 -3.77
CA LEU A 34 27.49 -4.64 -2.82
C LEU A 34 28.58 -5.45 -3.53
N GLN A 35 28.23 -6.10 -4.64
CA GLN A 35 29.15 -6.90 -5.44
C GLN A 35 30.26 -6.07 -6.14
N GLN A 36 30.02 -4.77 -6.33
CA GLN A 36 31.03 -3.85 -6.89
C GLN A 36 32.09 -3.42 -5.86
N ASN A 37 31.88 -3.68 -4.57
CA ASN A 37 32.89 -3.39 -3.57
C ASN A 37 34.07 -4.37 -3.71
N GLU A 38 35.27 -3.86 -3.50
CA GLU A 38 36.47 -4.68 -3.34
C GLU A 38 36.37 -5.57 -2.09
N ASP A 39 37.28 -6.53 -1.94
CA ASP A 39 37.37 -7.33 -0.72
C ASP A 39 37.61 -6.43 0.49
N ILE A 40 36.63 -6.37 1.38
CA ILE A 40 36.65 -5.51 2.58
C ILE A 40 37.29 -6.16 3.80
N SER A 41 37.86 -7.36 3.65
CA SER A 41 38.46 -8.10 4.78
C SER A 41 39.59 -7.35 5.47
N SER A 42 40.28 -6.49 4.75
CA SER A 42 41.37 -5.64 5.29
C SER A 42 40.91 -4.24 5.74
N PHE A 43 39.62 -3.91 5.58
CA PHE A 43 39.12 -2.57 5.86
C PHE A 43 39.02 -2.30 7.36
N THR A 44 39.43 -1.10 7.75
CA THR A 44 39.20 -0.56 9.09
C THR A 44 37.73 -0.12 9.24
N LYS A 45 37.28 -0.01 10.48
CA LYS A 45 35.95 0.57 10.79
C LYS A 45 35.72 1.96 10.17
N ALA A 46 36.79 2.77 10.07
CA ALA A 46 36.72 4.09 9.47
C ALA A 46 36.48 4.02 7.96
N GLN A 47 37.19 3.17 7.25
CA GLN A 47 36.97 2.91 5.82
C GLN A 47 35.59 2.37 5.55
N MET A 48 35.09 1.44 6.37
CA MET A 48 33.72 0.93 6.27
C MET A 48 32.66 2.04 6.41
N ARG A 49 32.83 2.98 7.36
CA ARG A 49 31.92 4.12 7.52
C ARG A 49 31.90 5.05 6.29
N VAL A 50 33.07 5.27 5.66
CA VAL A 50 33.15 6.06 4.43
C VAL A 50 32.41 5.36 3.28
N LEU A 51 32.68 4.07 3.10
CA LEU A 51 32.04 3.24 2.08
C LEU A 51 30.50 3.22 2.27
N ALA A 52 30.03 2.98 3.48
CA ALA A 52 28.59 2.98 3.82
C ALA A 52 27.93 4.34 3.55
N ARG A 53 28.61 5.45 3.86
CA ARG A 53 28.09 6.79 3.63
C ARG A 53 27.98 7.12 2.13
N GLN A 54 29.01 6.81 1.37
CA GLN A 54 29.05 7.07 -0.07
C GLN A 54 28.05 6.21 -0.82
N GLY A 55 28.14 4.89 -0.67
CA GLY A 55 27.23 3.94 -1.30
C GLY A 55 25.77 4.13 -0.88
N GLY A 56 25.53 4.44 0.40
CA GLY A 56 24.20 4.74 0.89
C GLY A 56 23.59 6.01 0.27
N LYS A 57 24.40 7.06 -0.03
CA LYS A 57 23.94 8.25 -0.74
C LYS A 57 23.55 7.93 -2.19
N GLU A 58 24.35 7.11 -2.86
CA GLU A 58 24.09 6.70 -4.24
C GLU A 58 22.81 5.86 -4.32
N VAL A 59 22.65 4.86 -3.46
CA VAL A 59 21.43 4.04 -3.36
C VAL A 59 20.20 4.89 -3.06
N PHE A 60 20.30 5.85 -2.16
CA PHE A 60 19.20 6.79 -1.88
C PHE A 60 18.77 7.56 -3.13
N ASN A 61 19.73 8.16 -3.85
CA ASN A 61 19.43 8.96 -5.04
C ASN A 61 18.86 8.09 -6.17
N GLU A 62 19.40 6.91 -6.38
CA GLU A 62 18.88 5.95 -7.36
C GLU A 62 17.43 5.54 -7.04
N ALA A 63 17.16 5.17 -5.79
CA ALA A 63 15.83 4.82 -5.36
C ALA A 63 14.84 5.98 -5.52
N LEU A 64 15.25 7.20 -5.16
CA LEU A 64 14.43 8.40 -5.33
C LEU A 64 14.07 8.64 -6.81
N ASN A 65 15.05 8.49 -7.71
CA ASN A 65 14.85 8.64 -9.15
C ASN A 65 13.90 7.57 -9.71
N LYS A 66 14.09 6.31 -9.36
CA LYS A 66 13.23 5.19 -9.80
C LYS A 66 11.78 5.39 -9.34
N VAL A 67 11.55 5.75 -8.07
CA VAL A 67 10.19 5.99 -7.56
C VAL A 67 9.54 7.22 -8.22
N ASN A 68 10.30 8.29 -8.43
CA ASN A 68 9.80 9.48 -9.13
C ASN A 68 9.45 9.17 -10.60
N GLY A 69 10.20 8.29 -11.26
CA GLY A 69 9.91 7.82 -12.62
C GLY A 69 8.54 7.15 -12.75
N LEU A 70 8.04 6.51 -11.70
CA LEU A 70 6.70 5.89 -11.69
C LEU A 70 5.55 6.90 -11.54
N SER A 71 5.82 8.16 -11.22
CA SER A 71 4.79 9.12 -10.78
C SER A 71 3.68 9.32 -11.79
N ARG A 72 4.00 9.42 -13.09
CA ARG A 72 3.02 9.66 -14.17
C ARG A 72 2.11 8.44 -14.34
N GLU A 73 2.69 7.27 -14.46
CA GLU A 73 1.93 6.02 -14.66
C GLU A 73 1.10 5.68 -13.44
N ARG A 74 1.65 5.82 -12.24
CA ARG A 74 0.92 5.65 -10.99
C ARG A 74 -0.33 6.53 -10.92
N LYS A 75 -0.21 7.83 -11.27
CA LYS A 75 -1.37 8.73 -11.26
C LYS A 75 -2.44 8.28 -12.24
N LYS A 76 -2.05 7.88 -13.44
CA LYS A 76 -2.97 7.38 -14.47
C LYS A 76 -3.72 6.13 -13.97
N GLN A 77 -2.98 5.15 -13.46
CA GLN A 77 -3.56 3.89 -12.97
C GLN A 77 -4.46 4.13 -11.74
N LEU A 78 -4.06 5.05 -10.86
CA LEU A 78 -4.86 5.40 -9.69
C LEU A 78 -6.19 6.05 -10.11
N LEU A 79 -6.17 6.98 -11.06
CA LEU A 79 -7.38 7.62 -11.56
C LEU A 79 -8.34 6.59 -12.16
N GLN A 80 -7.83 5.73 -13.05
CA GLN A 80 -8.63 4.66 -13.66
C GLN A 80 -9.28 3.74 -12.61
N LEU A 81 -8.55 3.40 -11.57
CA LEU A 81 -9.03 2.54 -10.50
C LEU A 81 -10.17 3.19 -9.69
N PHE A 82 -10.07 4.49 -9.41
CA PHE A 82 -11.13 5.24 -8.72
C PHE A 82 -12.36 5.45 -9.59
N GLU A 83 -12.19 5.72 -10.89
CA GLU A 83 -13.28 5.80 -11.86
C GLU A 83 -14.01 4.46 -12.01
N GLU A 84 -13.27 3.34 -12.09
CA GLU A 84 -13.84 2.00 -12.15
C GLU A 84 -14.67 1.70 -10.90
N LEU A 85 -14.11 1.96 -9.71
CA LEU A 85 -14.79 1.78 -8.43
C LEU A 85 -16.09 2.60 -8.36
N GLN A 86 -16.03 3.89 -8.70
CA GLN A 86 -17.17 4.80 -8.71
C GLN A 86 -18.28 4.29 -9.63
N ASN A 87 -17.94 3.95 -10.86
CA ASN A 87 -18.88 3.48 -11.85
C ASN A 87 -19.56 2.16 -11.43
N GLU A 88 -18.79 1.21 -10.88
CA GLU A 88 -19.34 -0.06 -10.39
C GLU A 88 -20.26 0.14 -9.18
N GLN A 89 -19.86 0.99 -8.23
CA GLN A 89 -20.68 1.27 -7.06
C GLN A 89 -21.98 1.95 -7.46
N MET A 90 -21.92 2.99 -8.30
CA MET A 90 -23.10 3.71 -8.78
C MET A 90 -24.04 2.81 -9.59
N LYS A 91 -23.49 2.00 -10.51
CA LYS A 91 -24.30 1.06 -11.31
C LYS A 91 -25.15 0.15 -10.45
N GLY A 92 -24.68 -0.24 -9.29
CA GLY A 92 -25.46 -1.08 -8.36
C GLY A 92 -26.67 -0.38 -7.74
N TYR A 93 -26.74 0.94 -7.79
CA TYR A 93 -27.88 1.73 -7.27
C TYR A 93 -28.90 2.13 -8.36
N LYS A 94 -28.63 1.84 -9.63
CA LYS A 94 -29.49 2.27 -10.74
C LYS A 94 -30.96 1.90 -10.53
N GLU A 95 -31.24 0.62 -10.25
CA GLU A 95 -32.61 0.13 -10.02
C GLU A 95 -33.28 0.82 -8.81
N THR A 96 -32.48 1.17 -7.78
CA THR A 96 -32.99 1.87 -6.59
C THR A 96 -33.41 3.30 -6.92
N TYR A 97 -32.62 4.03 -7.74
CA TYR A 97 -33.00 5.36 -8.21
C TYR A 97 -34.24 5.33 -9.05
N GLU A 98 -34.32 4.38 -10.00
CA GLU A 98 -35.49 4.19 -10.87
C GLU A 98 -36.78 3.86 -10.04
N ALA A 99 -36.66 2.97 -9.05
CA ALA A 99 -37.79 2.62 -8.17
C ALA A 99 -38.25 3.80 -7.29
N LYS A 100 -37.37 4.76 -6.99
CA LYS A 100 -37.69 5.99 -6.26
C LYS A 100 -38.18 7.13 -7.17
N GLY A 101 -38.16 6.94 -8.50
CA GLY A 101 -38.48 8.00 -9.47
C GLY A 101 -37.44 9.13 -9.50
N LEU A 102 -36.21 8.84 -9.09
CA LEU A 102 -35.09 9.78 -9.12
C LEU A 102 -34.29 9.60 -10.40
N GLU A 103 -33.69 10.68 -10.88
CA GLU A 103 -32.76 10.61 -12.01
C GLU A 103 -31.47 9.90 -11.60
N TYR A 104 -31.08 8.88 -12.37
CA TYR A 104 -29.84 8.16 -12.13
C TYR A 104 -28.68 8.90 -12.79
N GLU A 105 -27.96 9.66 -12.00
CA GLU A 105 -26.71 10.31 -12.39
C GLU A 105 -25.70 10.29 -11.24
N ILE A 106 -24.44 10.53 -11.58
CA ILE A 106 -23.38 10.73 -10.56
C ILE A 106 -23.47 12.18 -10.09
N SER A 107 -23.95 12.37 -8.86
CA SER A 107 -24.10 13.71 -8.28
C SER A 107 -22.76 14.42 -8.15
N GLN A 108 -22.80 15.77 -8.11
CA GLN A 108 -21.59 16.59 -7.92
C GLN A 108 -20.94 16.28 -6.56
N GLU A 109 -21.73 15.92 -5.57
CA GLU A 109 -21.30 15.52 -4.23
C GLU A 109 -20.46 14.25 -4.28
N VAL A 110 -20.96 13.20 -4.97
CA VAL A 110 -20.23 11.93 -5.19
C VAL A 110 -18.92 12.19 -5.93
N GLN A 111 -18.94 13.00 -7.01
CA GLN A 111 -17.74 13.32 -7.78
C GLN A 111 -16.69 14.03 -6.91
N THR A 112 -17.12 15.04 -6.14
CA THR A 112 -16.24 15.80 -5.24
C THR A 112 -15.61 14.93 -4.16
N LEU A 113 -16.38 14.00 -3.61
CA LEU A 113 -15.93 13.04 -2.61
C LEU A 113 -14.85 12.12 -3.18
N VAL A 114 -15.10 11.50 -4.34
CA VAL A 114 -14.15 10.60 -5.02
C VAL A 114 -12.86 11.35 -5.36
N ASP A 115 -12.95 12.56 -5.91
CA ASP A 115 -11.81 13.41 -6.22
C ASP A 115 -10.97 13.74 -4.98
N SER A 116 -11.62 14.01 -3.85
CA SER A 116 -10.95 14.30 -2.57
C SER A 116 -10.14 13.10 -2.10
N ILE A 117 -10.73 11.91 -2.09
CA ILE A 117 -10.06 10.68 -1.64
C ILE A 117 -8.94 10.29 -2.62
N TYR A 118 -9.18 10.39 -3.94
CA TYR A 118 -8.14 10.21 -4.95
C TYR A 118 -6.91 11.09 -4.68
N ARG A 119 -7.12 12.40 -4.45
CA ARG A 119 -6.02 13.36 -4.17
C ARG A 119 -5.26 12.99 -2.91
N ARG A 120 -5.97 12.61 -1.84
CA ARG A 120 -5.37 12.14 -0.59
C ARG A 120 -4.52 10.89 -0.82
N THR A 121 -5.08 9.87 -1.46
CA THR A 121 -4.39 8.61 -1.76
C THR A 121 -3.14 8.82 -2.63
N ASN A 122 -3.24 9.66 -3.65
CA ASN A 122 -2.09 10.01 -4.49
C ASN A 122 -0.99 10.74 -3.70
N LYS A 123 -1.37 11.62 -2.76
CA LYS A 123 -0.43 12.29 -1.84
C LYS A 123 0.27 11.29 -0.94
N ASP A 124 -0.46 10.33 -0.38
CA ASP A 124 0.10 9.31 0.52
C ASP A 124 1.07 8.38 -0.21
N LEU A 125 0.70 7.92 -1.40
CA LEU A 125 1.62 7.16 -2.27
C LEU A 125 2.85 7.97 -2.69
N LYS A 126 2.72 9.30 -2.87
CA LYS A 126 3.86 10.18 -3.12
C LYS A 126 4.74 10.32 -1.88
N ASN A 127 4.16 10.44 -0.70
CA ASN A 127 4.92 10.54 0.55
C ASN A 127 5.76 9.30 0.82
N MET A 128 5.29 8.11 0.42
CA MET A 128 6.06 6.86 0.50
C MET A 128 7.36 6.90 -0.31
N THR A 129 7.48 7.73 -1.36
CA THR A 129 8.68 7.85 -2.21
C THR A 129 9.94 8.08 -1.38
N ARG A 130 9.88 9.03 -0.46
CA ARG A 130 11.03 9.37 0.40
C ARG A 130 11.35 8.26 1.40
N SER A 131 10.31 7.63 1.94
CA SER A 131 10.46 6.48 2.85
C SER A 131 11.11 5.28 2.15
N ILE A 132 10.74 5.01 0.89
CA ILE A 132 11.36 3.96 0.07
C ILE A 132 12.84 4.26 -0.15
N ALA A 133 13.20 5.49 -0.52
CA ALA A 133 14.59 5.86 -0.72
C ALA A 133 15.43 5.75 0.57
N PHE A 134 14.88 6.17 1.71
CA PHE A 134 15.53 5.99 3.01
C PHE A 134 15.68 4.53 3.40
N SER A 135 14.65 3.72 3.19
CA SER A 135 14.70 2.27 3.47
C SER A 135 15.71 1.57 2.57
N SER A 136 15.79 1.91 1.30
CA SER A 136 16.78 1.38 0.37
C SER A 136 18.21 1.69 0.85
N LYS A 137 18.48 2.95 1.23
CA LYS A 137 19.75 3.36 1.84
C LYS A 137 20.06 2.54 3.10
N THR A 138 19.11 2.42 4.01
CA THR A 138 19.27 1.68 5.27
C THR A 138 19.52 0.20 5.02
N THR A 139 18.80 -0.40 4.07
CA THR A 139 18.99 -1.80 3.66
C THR A 139 20.41 -2.02 3.14
N TYR A 140 20.94 -1.13 2.30
CA TYR A 140 22.31 -1.21 1.82
C TYR A 140 23.33 -1.11 2.96
N ILE A 141 23.17 -0.13 3.86
CA ILE A 141 24.09 0.06 5.00
C ILE A 141 24.08 -1.17 5.91
N ASN A 142 22.91 -1.68 6.27
CA ASN A 142 22.78 -2.86 7.12
C ASN A 142 23.39 -4.11 6.47
N ALA A 143 23.23 -4.27 5.16
CA ALA A 143 23.84 -5.38 4.42
C ALA A 143 25.36 -5.28 4.41
N LEU A 144 25.91 -4.07 4.26
CA LEU A 144 27.35 -3.84 4.32
C LEU A 144 27.90 -4.08 5.73
N ASP A 145 27.18 -3.65 6.77
CA ASP A 145 27.55 -3.90 8.17
C ASP A 145 27.50 -5.40 8.52
N ASP A 146 26.49 -6.13 8.03
CA ASP A 146 26.36 -7.59 8.19
C ASP A 146 27.53 -8.31 7.51
N LEU A 147 27.83 -7.94 6.25
CA LEU A 147 28.96 -8.46 5.51
C LEU A 147 30.29 -8.25 6.27
N TYR A 148 30.52 -7.01 6.72
CA TYR A 148 31.75 -6.67 7.48
C TYR A 148 31.85 -7.45 8.80
N THR A 149 30.73 -7.58 9.52
CA THR A 149 30.70 -8.31 10.80
C THR A 149 31.03 -9.79 10.61
N LYS A 150 30.50 -10.43 9.58
CA LYS A 150 30.77 -11.84 9.24
C LYS A 150 32.23 -12.06 8.93
N VAL A 151 32.85 -11.17 8.16
CA VAL A 151 34.28 -11.26 7.79
C VAL A 151 35.18 -10.92 9.00
N ALA A 152 34.91 -9.83 9.71
CA ALA A 152 35.72 -9.38 10.84
C ALA A 152 35.68 -10.35 12.04
N SER A 153 34.60 -11.12 12.20
CA SER A 153 34.50 -12.17 13.22
C SER A 153 35.34 -13.43 12.89
N GLY A 154 35.82 -13.54 11.65
CA GLY A 154 36.53 -14.73 11.16
C GLY A 154 35.62 -15.94 10.92
N SER A 155 34.30 -15.76 11.06
CA SER A 155 33.30 -16.85 10.90
C SER A 155 33.08 -17.23 9.43
N PHE A 156 33.35 -16.31 8.51
CA PHE A 156 33.20 -16.49 7.07
C PHE A 156 34.40 -15.87 6.32
N ASP A 157 34.83 -16.52 5.25
CA ASP A 157 35.57 -15.83 4.21
C ASP A 157 34.73 -14.80 3.48
N TYR A 158 35.32 -13.86 2.79
CA TYR A 158 34.62 -12.77 2.12
C TYR A 158 33.57 -13.25 1.12
N SER A 159 33.89 -14.27 0.33
CA SER A 159 32.98 -14.81 -0.70
C SER A 159 31.74 -15.45 -0.08
N SER A 160 31.93 -16.26 0.95
CA SER A 160 30.83 -16.90 1.69
C SER A 160 29.96 -15.89 2.45
N ALA A 161 30.57 -14.88 3.06
CA ALA A 161 29.87 -13.77 3.71
C ALA A 161 29.03 -12.97 2.70
N MET A 162 29.60 -12.62 1.54
CA MET A 162 28.92 -11.92 0.45
C MET A 162 27.71 -12.73 -0.04
N LYS A 163 27.88 -14.02 -0.33
CA LYS A 163 26.80 -14.89 -0.78
C LYS A 163 25.66 -14.97 0.24
N SER A 164 26.00 -15.13 1.53
CA SER A 164 25.02 -15.16 2.62
C SER A 164 24.24 -13.85 2.74
N THR A 165 24.91 -12.71 2.63
CA THR A 165 24.28 -11.38 2.70
C THR A 165 23.38 -11.11 1.49
N ILE A 166 23.80 -11.51 0.28
CA ILE A 166 23.00 -11.39 -0.93
C ILE A 166 21.72 -12.24 -0.85
N ASN A 167 21.82 -13.48 -0.38
CA ASN A 167 20.67 -14.37 -0.23
C ASN A 167 19.64 -13.77 0.75
N ALA A 168 20.11 -13.25 1.90
CA ALA A 168 19.24 -12.60 2.88
C ALA A 168 18.54 -11.34 2.33
N LEU A 169 19.23 -10.57 1.47
CA LEU A 169 18.64 -9.42 0.77
C LEU A 169 17.61 -9.85 -0.27
N ALA A 170 17.91 -10.86 -1.08
CA ALA A 170 17.02 -11.36 -2.11
C ALA A 170 15.72 -11.90 -1.52
N GLU A 171 15.79 -12.54 -0.35
CA GLU A 171 14.64 -13.07 0.37
C GLU A 171 13.76 -11.95 0.97
N LYS A 172 14.37 -10.95 1.61
CA LYS A 172 13.64 -9.91 2.36
C LYS A 172 13.20 -8.73 1.50
N GLY A 173 13.97 -8.36 0.47
CA GLY A 173 13.75 -7.15 -0.29
C GLY A 173 13.84 -5.86 0.54
N ILE A 174 13.28 -4.78 -0.01
CA ILE A 174 13.13 -3.50 0.71
C ILE A 174 11.87 -3.55 1.57
N THR A 175 12.02 -3.19 2.84
CA THR A 175 10.89 -3.10 3.79
C THR A 175 10.70 -1.67 4.28
N LEU A 176 9.46 -1.32 4.60
CA LEU A 176 9.09 -0.07 5.26
C LEU A 176 8.69 -0.35 6.72
N LYS A 177 9.00 0.59 7.61
CA LYS A 177 8.46 0.52 8.97
C LYS A 177 7.04 1.09 8.99
N ASP A 178 6.09 0.32 9.55
CA ASP A 178 4.75 0.81 9.82
C ASP A 178 4.73 1.70 11.09
N SER A 179 3.56 2.27 11.42
CA SER A 179 3.38 3.13 12.60
C SER A 179 3.66 2.42 13.92
N ALA A 180 3.59 1.09 13.96
CA ALA A 180 3.94 0.26 15.12
C ALA A 180 5.42 -0.17 15.11
N GLY A 181 6.23 0.33 14.18
CA GLY A 181 7.66 0.01 14.05
C GLY A 181 7.95 -1.35 13.42
N ARG A 182 6.94 -2.08 12.92
CA ARG A 182 7.12 -3.41 12.29
C ARG A 182 7.57 -3.25 10.85
N ASN A 183 8.47 -4.12 10.41
CA ASN A 183 8.89 -4.18 9.03
C ASN A 183 7.77 -4.78 8.16
N THR A 184 7.42 -4.07 7.10
CA THR A 184 6.38 -4.46 6.14
C THR A 184 6.98 -4.39 4.74
N SER A 185 6.72 -5.36 3.87
CA SER A 185 7.18 -5.28 2.48
C SER A 185 6.58 -4.05 1.80
N LEU A 186 7.29 -3.53 0.80
CA LEU A 186 6.84 -2.36 0.04
C LEU A 186 5.46 -2.58 -0.58
N GLU A 187 5.24 -3.76 -1.16
CA GLU A 187 3.96 -4.17 -1.75
C GLU A 187 2.83 -4.15 -0.73
N THR A 188 3.06 -4.76 0.44
CA THR A 188 2.07 -4.80 1.52
C THR A 188 1.72 -3.41 2.02
N ALA A 189 2.70 -2.50 2.12
CA ALA A 189 2.45 -1.12 2.54
C ALA A 189 1.60 -0.35 1.52
N VAL A 190 1.90 -0.51 0.22
CA VAL A 190 1.12 0.10 -0.88
C VAL A 190 -0.28 -0.50 -0.93
N LYS A 191 -0.39 -1.83 -0.88
CA LYS A 191 -1.67 -2.55 -0.88
C LYS A 191 -2.58 -2.05 0.26
N ARG A 192 -2.05 -1.95 1.48
CA ARG A 192 -2.81 -1.45 2.63
C ARG A 192 -3.36 -0.04 2.40
N ASN A 193 -2.51 0.88 1.94
CA ASN A 193 -2.91 2.26 1.69
C ASN A 193 -4.01 2.32 0.62
N LEU A 194 -3.80 1.62 -0.49
CA LEU A 194 -4.72 1.62 -1.62
C LEU A 194 -6.06 0.98 -1.26
N MET A 195 -6.05 -0.22 -0.68
CA MET A 195 -7.28 -0.94 -0.34
C MET A 195 -8.10 -0.21 0.73
N THR A 196 -7.45 0.39 1.73
CA THR A 196 -8.15 1.24 2.71
C THR A 196 -8.85 2.40 2.02
N SER A 197 -8.18 3.10 1.10
CA SER A 197 -8.77 4.22 0.37
C SER A 197 -9.93 3.79 -0.53
N LEU A 198 -9.81 2.66 -1.23
CA LEU A 198 -10.88 2.14 -2.10
C LEU A 198 -12.11 1.71 -1.30
N THR A 199 -11.92 1.01 -0.16
CA THR A 199 -13.03 0.61 0.72
C THR A 199 -13.73 1.84 1.30
N GLN A 200 -12.98 2.83 1.76
CA GLN A 200 -13.57 4.09 2.22
C GLN A 200 -14.37 4.78 1.11
N THR A 201 -13.82 4.87 -0.10
CA THR A 201 -14.52 5.47 -1.24
C THR A 201 -15.84 4.76 -1.54
N ALA A 202 -15.84 3.42 -1.58
CA ALA A 202 -17.06 2.65 -1.81
C ALA A 202 -18.13 2.91 -0.72
N ASN A 203 -17.70 2.94 0.55
CA ASN A 203 -18.59 3.19 1.68
C ASN A 203 -19.12 4.63 1.71
N ASP A 204 -18.25 5.61 1.38
CA ASP A 204 -18.65 7.02 1.34
C ASP A 204 -19.59 7.32 0.17
N ILE A 205 -19.38 6.71 -1.02
CA ILE A 205 -20.36 6.76 -2.14
C ILE A 205 -21.68 6.17 -1.69
N ALA A 206 -21.66 4.98 -1.07
CA ALA A 206 -22.86 4.32 -0.60
C ALA A 206 -23.64 5.16 0.41
N LYS A 207 -22.93 5.84 1.33
CA LYS A 207 -23.51 6.76 2.31
C LYS A 207 -24.17 7.96 1.63
N GLN A 208 -23.47 8.61 0.69
CA GLN A 208 -24.00 9.75 -0.07
C GLN A 208 -25.26 9.36 -0.83
N VAL A 209 -25.24 8.23 -1.54
CA VAL A 209 -26.41 7.70 -2.24
C VAL A 209 -27.54 7.36 -1.27
N GLY A 210 -27.21 6.76 -0.11
CA GLY A 210 -28.17 6.45 0.95
C GLY A 210 -28.92 7.70 1.43
N ASP A 211 -28.20 8.81 1.61
CA ASP A 211 -28.80 10.09 1.97
C ASP A 211 -29.73 10.64 0.86
N GLU A 212 -29.31 10.54 -0.41
CA GLU A 212 -30.11 10.98 -1.59
C GLU A 212 -31.39 10.18 -1.76
N ILE A 213 -31.38 8.86 -1.54
CA ILE A 213 -32.55 7.99 -1.68
C ILE A 213 -33.39 7.88 -0.40
N GLY A 214 -33.00 8.53 0.69
CA GLY A 214 -33.67 8.48 2.00
C GLY A 214 -33.64 7.07 2.61
N ALA A 215 -32.50 6.41 2.60
CA ALA A 215 -32.33 5.10 3.22
C ALA A 215 -32.50 5.19 4.74
N ASN A 216 -33.07 4.13 5.34
CA ASN A 216 -33.30 4.04 6.80
C ASN A 216 -32.54 2.87 7.46
N CYS A 217 -31.86 2.04 6.68
CA CYS A 217 -31.07 0.91 7.12
C CYS A 217 -29.82 0.75 6.26
N VAL A 218 -28.90 -0.06 6.75
CA VAL A 218 -27.68 -0.48 6.05
C VAL A 218 -27.60 -1.99 5.98
N VAL A 219 -27.01 -2.47 4.89
CA VAL A 219 -26.60 -3.87 4.70
C VAL A 219 -25.08 -3.91 4.69
N ILE A 220 -24.46 -4.61 5.63
CA ILE A 220 -23.02 -4.74 5.70
C ILE A 220 -22.64 -6.08 5.07
N GLY A 221 -21.74 -6.04 4.08
CA GLY A 221 -21.30 -7.23 3.38
C GLY A 221 -20.48 -8.18 4.28
N HIS A 222 -20.73 -9.48 4.15
CA HIS A 222 -19.90 -10.50 4.78
C HIS A 222 -18.53 -10.58 4.14
N THR A 223 -17.46 -10.60 4.96
CA THR A 223 -16.08 -10.80 4.50
C THR A 223 -15.44 -12.02 5.16
N PRO A 224 -14.81 -12.94 4.38
CA PRO A 224 -14.14 -14.13 4.93
C PRO A 224 -12.94 -13.79 5.82
N TYR A 225 -12.43 -12.58 5.72
CA TYR A 225 -11.28 -12.07 6.51
C TYR A 225 -11.71 -11.16 7.65
N CYS A 226 -12.95 -11.32 8.15
CA CYS A 226 -13.49 -10.52 9.23
C CYS A 226 -12.67 -10.68 10.52
N ARG A 227 -12.25 -9.55 11.09
CA ARG A 227 -11.56 -9.54 12.39
C ARG A 227 -12.53 -9.93 13.50
N PRO A 228 -12.05 -10.56 14.60
CA PRO A 228 -12.91 -10.90 15.72
C PRO A 228 -13.74 -9.73 16.27
N THR A 229 -13.17 -8.53 16.30
CA THR A 229 -13.82 -7.29 16.75
C THR A 229 -14.92 -6.79 15.81
N HIS A 230 -14.87 -7.17 14.52
CA HIS A 230 -15.83 -6.75 13.48
C HIS A 230 -16.98 -7.74 13.29
N ARG A 231 -16.98 -8.90 13.95
CA ARG A 231 -18.04 -9.92 13.81
C ARG A 231 -19.44 -9.39 14.14
N VAL A 232 -19.50 -8.36 14.97
CA VAL A 232 -20.77 -7.71 15.37
C VAL A 232 -21.46 -7.00 14.20
N ILE A 233 -20.74 -6.66 13.15
CA ILE A 233 -21.25 -5.98 11.96
C ILE A 233 -21.20 -6.85 10.70
N ASP A 234 -20.50 -8.00 10.72
CA ASP A 234 -20.23 -8.81 9.54
C ASP A 234 -21.49 -9.51 9.02
N GLY A 235 -21.93 -9.20 7.80
CA GLY A 235 -23.12 -9.76 7.16
C GLY A 235 -24.45 -9.31 7.77
N VAL A 236 -24.49 -8.19 8.51
CA VAL A 236 -25.66 -7.77 9.28
C VAL A 236 -26.44 -6.67 8.55
N VAL A 237 -27.77 -6.74 8.64
CA VAL A 237 -28.68 -5.63 8.30
C VAL A 237 -29.08 -4.91 9.59
N MET A 238 -28.95 -3.59 9.63
CA MET A 238 -29.33 -2.80 10.82
C MET A 238 -29.84 -1.40 10.46
N SER A 239 -30.62 -0.79 11.37
CA SER A 239 -31.05 0.60 11.22
C SER A 239 -29.85 1.56 11.28
N LEU A 240 -29.98 2.74 10.64
CA LEU A 240 -28.94 3.78 10.65
C LEU A 240 -28.53 4.17 12.07
N ASP A 241 -29.51 4.32 13.00
CA ASP A 241 -29.22 4.70 14.40
C ASP A 241 -28.38 3.64 15.12
N LYS A 242 -28.59 2.36 14.82
CA LYS A 242 -27.77 1.28 15.34
C LYS A 242 -26.40 1.28 14.68
N PHE A 243 -26.33 1.49 13.37
CA PHE A 243 -25.08 1.50 12.62
C PHE A 243 -24.12 2.61 13.09
N LYS A 244 -24.60 3.80 13.40
CA LYS A 244 -23.77 4.92 13.93
C LYS A 244 -22.88 4.52 15.11
N LYS A 245 -23.29 3.52 15.91
CA LYS A 245 -22.49 3.01 17.04
C LYS A 245 -21.31 2.15 16.61
N TYR A 246 -21.32 1.62 15.39
CA TYR A 246 -20.33 0.68 14.86
C TYR A 246 -19.63 1.19 13.60
N GLU A 247 -20.01 2.36 13.07
CA GLU A 247 -19.48 2.95 11.84
C GLU A 247 -17.94 3.02 11.86
N TYR A 248 -17.36 3.36 13.02
CA TYR A 248 -15.91 3.41 13.20
C TYR A 248 -15.18 2.11 12.87
N LEU A 249 -15.83 0.94 12.98
CA LEU A 249 -15.25 -0.36 12.62
C LEU A 249 -15.02 -0.48 11.11
N THR A 250 -15.87 0.13 10.29
CA THR A 250 -15.74 0.11 8.83
C THR A 250 -14.65 1.05 8.31
N GLU A 251 -14.22 2.01 9.15
CA GLU A 251 -13.17 2.98 8.83
C GLU A 251 -11.77 2.49 9.23
N GLU A 252 -11.65 1.38 9.96
CA GLU A 252 -10.37 0.84 10.36
C GLU A 252 -9.50 0.41 9.16
N PRO A 253 -8.18 0.66 9.20
CA PRO A 253 -7.27 0.24 8.15
C PRO A 253 -7.37 -1.27 7.85
N ASN A 254 -7.38 -1.62 6.56
CA ASN A 254 -7.58 -3.00 6.07
C ASN A 254 -8.93 -3.63 6.48
N CYS A 255 -9.94 -2.82 6.71
CA CYS A 255 -11.30 -3.28 6.76
C CYS A 255 -11.83 -3.43 5.32
N TYR A 256 -12.45 -4.59 5.02
CA TYR A 256 -13.06 -4.89 3.72
C TYR A 256 -14.58 -4.99 3.80
N HIS A 257 -15.18 -4.52 4.90
CA HIS A 257 -16.63 -4.46 5.00
C HIS A 257 -17.16 -3.34 4.10
N ILE A 258 -17.97 -3.72 3.13
CA ILE A 258 -18.69 -2.80 2.28
C ILE A 258 -20.06 -2.56 2.90
N VAL A 259 -20.40 -1.31 3.10
CA VAL A 259 -21.66 -0.85 3.65
C VAL A 259 -22.52 -0.36 2.49
N ASN A 260 -23.72 -0.90 2.35
CA ASN A 260 -24.70 -0.47 1.36
C ASN A 260 -25.94 0.07 2.10
N TYR A 261 -26.50 1.14 1.59
CA TYR A 261 -27.65 1.87 2.14
C TYR A 261 -28.94 1.60 1.37
#